data_1c4595ccb9a3e5728bd69e678a034aa9
#
_entry.id   1c4595ccb9a3e5728bd69e678a034aa9
#
_cell.length_a   1.000
_cell.length_b   1.000
_cell.length_c   1.000
_cell.angle_alpha   90.00
_cell.angle_beta   90.00
_cell.angle_gamma   90.00
#
_symmetry.space_group_name_H-M   'P 1'
#
loop_
_entity.id
_entity.type
_entity.pdbx_description
1 polymer ?
#
loop_
_entity_poly.entity_id
_entity_poly.type
_entity_poly.pdbx_seq_one_letter_code
_entity_poly.pdbx_strand_id
1 'polypeptide(L)'
;MKVTLAKADAVSAKADLLAVPVFAGPELGPGAEEAVAALGAPVAPLLEARGFTGKAGEAAALPTLGRLPATVLLLVGMGERAKVDAEVLRRAAATVVRQGRGARKAVTTLTQALPADPAGAVQAVTEGALLAAYRFDKYKHAQQAKTNGTGQPAELTALVLHTGGGRGPGGLAGALAAGQARAAATNLARDLSNEPANALHPADLAAARKLLAGKGVTVKVKDEKALAAEGFGGIIGVGQGAEHPPRLIELRYAPKGAAGEVVLVGKGITFDSGGLSLKPADSMKTMKTDMSGAAAVLATMSVLADLDVKVGVTGYLASAENMPSGRATRPGDVLTMKNGKTVEVLNTDAEGRLVMADALALGADAKPDAIIDVATLTGACAIALGNRYTGLMANDEALAAELLDAAAEAGEPTWRLPLPPEYRKDIESDLADLKNVGDRYGGALFAGLFLQEFVDGLPWAHLDIAGPARAESEDGYLSKGSTGVTVRTLLTWLERRGATR
;
A
#
# COMPACT_ATOMS: atom_id res chain seq x y z
N MET A 1 -8.36 -13.27 10.17
CA MET A 1 -8.28 -13.02 11.63
C MET A 1 -9.35 -12.01 12.04
N LYS A 2 -10.06 -12.24 13.19
CA LYS A 2 -11.05 -11.31 13.74
C LYS A 2 -10.40 -10.42 14.80
N VAL A 3 -10.56 -9.10 14.73
CA VAL A 3 -10.11 -8.13 15.76
C VAL A 3 -11.34 -7.55 16.44
N THR A 4 -11.33 -7.48 17.79
CA THR A 4 -12.44 -6.98 18.59
C THR A 4 -11.94 -6.18 19.79
N LEU A 5 -12.80 -5.30 20.33
CA LEU A 5 -12.53 -4.54 21.56
C LEU A 5 -13.07 -5.26 22.78
N ALA A 6 -12.38 -5.12 23.91
CA ALA A 6 -12.86 -5.52 25.22
C ALA A 6 -12.52 -4.45 26.29
N LYS A 7 -13.41 -4.31 27.29
CA LYS A 7 -13.24 -3.37 28.42
C LYS A 7 -12.80 -4.04 29.72
N ALA A 8 -12.95 -5.38 29.78
CA ALA A 8 -12.58 -6.16 30.97
C ALA A 8 -11.05 -6.14 31.18
N ASP A 9 -10.60 -6.57 32.36
CA ASP A 9 -9.19 -6.75 32.63
C ASP A 9 -8.56 -7.79 31.69
N ALA A 10 -7.42 -7.44 31.07
CA ALA A 10 -6.72 -8.29 30.12
C ALA A 10 -6.04 -9.49 30.79
N VAL A 11 -5.57 -9.32 32.02
CA VAL A 11 -4.83 -10.35 32.78
C VAL A 11 -5.72 -11.49 33.16
N SER A 12 -7.01 -11.23 33.43
CA SER A 12 -8.03 -12.24 33.73
C SER A 12 -8.66 -12.88 32.47
N ALA A 13 -8.32 -12.43 31.28
CA ALA A 13 -8.93 -12.91 30.04
C ALA A 13 -8.38 -14.28 29.61
N LYS A 14 -9.30 -15.23 29.34
CA LYS A 14 -8.93 -16.54 28.81
C LYS A 14 -8.48 -16.42 27.34
N ALA A 15 -7.21 -16.79 27.09
CA ALA A 15 -6.59 -16.74 25.77
C ALA A 15 -5.43 -17.76 25.67
N ASP A 16 -4.90 -17.98 24.47
CA ASP A 16 -3.66 -18.74 24.31
C ASP A 16 -2.45 -17.81 24.55
N LEU A 17 -2.59 -16.52 24.20
CA LEU A 17 -1.53 -15.52 24.28
C LEU A 17 -2.05 -14.22 24.93
N LEU A 18 -1.38 -13.73 25.97
CA LEU A 18 -1.52 -12.37 26.50
C LEU A 18 -0.30 -11.57 26.09
N ALA A 19 -0.46 -10.52 25.28
CA ALA A 19 0.60 -9.66 24.83
C ALA A 19 0.52 -8.29 25.51
N VAL A 20 1.61 -7.87 26.15
CA VAL A 20 1.70 -6.62 26.91
C VAL A 20 2.92 -5.80 26.49
N PRO A 21 2.84 -4.45 26.48
CA PRO A 21 3.94 -3.58 26.10
C PRO A 21 5.00 -3.50 27.19
N VAL A 22 6.27 -3.43 26.77
CA VAL A 22 7.42 -3.13 27.63
C VAL A 22 8.26 -2.07 26.93
N PHE A 23 8.59 -1.00 27.62
CA PHE A 23 9.41 0.08 27.07
C PHE A 23 10.89 -0.16 27.32
N ALA A 24 11.76 0.61 26.66
CA ALA A 24 13.20 0.51 26.81
C ALA A 24 13.65 0.72 28.27
N GLY A 25 14.66 -0.04 28.70
CA GLY A 25 15.12 -0.06 30.10
C GLY A 25 14.49 -1.10 31.00
N PRO A 26 13.99 -2.16 30.52
CA PRO A 26 12.74 -2.92 30.42
C PRO A 26 11.64 -2.43 31.38
N GLU A 27 11.18 -1.19 31.16
CA GLU A 27 10.07 -0.60 31.92
C GLU A 27 8.74 -1.24 31.54
N LEU A 28 8.04 -1.80 32.51
CA LEU A 28 6.74 -2.47 32.30
C LEU A 28 5.66 -1.45 31.91
N GLY A 29 4.90 -1.78 30.88
CA GLY A 29 3.76 -0.95 30.39
C GLY A 29 2.40 -1.43 30.91
N PRO A 30 1.30 -0.87 30.39
CA PRO A 30 -0.06 -1.19 30.84
C PRO A 30 -0.38 -2.69 30.78
N GLY A 31 -0.81 -3.27 31.91
CA GLY A 31 -1.12 -4.68 32.07
C GLY A 31 0.10 -5.58 32.23
N ALA A 32 1.33 -5.07 32.04
CA ALA A 32 2.54 -5.86 32.17
C ALA A 32 2.92 -6.09 33.64
N GLU A 33 2.74 -5.09 34.51
CA GLU A 33 3.04 -5.20 35.93
C GLU A 33 2.18 -6.28 36.59
N GLU A 34 0.86 -6.24 36.38
CA GLU A 34 -0.08 -7.22 36.92
C GLU A 34 0.19 -8.62 36.37
N ALA A 35 0.47 -8.74 35.06
CA ALA A 35 0.75 -10.02 34.43
C ALA A 35 2.05 -10.64 34.95
N VAL A 36 3.12 -9.85 35.10
CA VAL A 36 4.41 -10.29 35.64
C VAL A 36 4.28 -10.65 37.14
N ALA A 37 3.58 -9.84 37.94
CA ALA A 37 3.31 -10.14 39.34
C ALA A 37 2.55 -11.46 39.52
N ALA A 38 1.54 -11.72 38.69
CA ALA A 38 0.75 -12.95 38.72
C ALA A 38 1.59 -14.21 38.41
N LEU A 39 2.70 -14.08 37.64
CA LEU A 39 3.61 -15.20 37.42
C LEU A 39 4.33 -15.64 38.72
N GLY A 40 4.48 -14.75 39.72
CA GLY A 40 5.06 -15.03 41.02
C GLY A 40 6.51 -15.49 40.96
N ALA A 41 7.24 -15.11 39.89
CA ALA A 41 8.65 -15.41 39.69
C ALA A 41 9.40 -14.14 39.24
N PRO A 42 10.68 -13.97 39.58
CA PRO A 42 11.47 -12.83 39.12
C PRO A 42 11.69 -12.91 37.61
N VAL A 43 10.98 -12.05 36.86
CA VAL A 43 11.05 -12.04 35.38
C VAL A 43 12.30 -11.27 34.92
N ALA A 44 12.77 -10.26 35.67
CA ALA A 44 13.92 -9.43 35.29
C ALA A 44 15.21 -10.19 34.98
N PRO A 45 15.67 -11.15 35.79
CA PRO A 45 16.86 -11.96 35.47
C PRO A 45 16.68 -12.80 34.20
N LEU A 46 15.45 -13.27 33.94
CA LEU A 46 15.15 -14.03 32.72
C LEU A 46 15.21 -13.16 31.46
N LEU A 47 14.73 -11.93 31.56
CA LEU A 47 14.80 -10.95 30.46
C LEU A 47 16.26 -10.55 30.19
N GLU A 48 17.03 -10.29 31.23
CA GLU A 48 18.45 -10.01 31.13
C GLU A 48 19.23 -11.16 30.47
N ALA A 49 19.01 -12.39 30.91
CA ALA A 49 19.64 -13.58 30.35
C ALA A 49 19.27 -13.82 28.86
N ARG A 50 18.14 -13.29 28.41
CA ARG A 50 17.69 -13.33 27.00
C ARG A 50 18.12 -12.09 26.21
N GLY A 51 18.78 -11.12 26.82
CA GLY A 51 19.14 -9.86 26.19
C GLY A 51 17.94 -8.99 25.80
N PHE A 52 16.77 -9.20 26.43
CA PHE A 52 15.58 -8.39 26.17
C PHE A 52 15.70 -7.06 26.91
N THR A 53 15.67 -5.98 26.16
CA THR A 53 15.87 -4.60 26.66
C THR A 53 14.65 -3.71 26.51
N GLY A 54 13.55 -4.21 25.92
CA GLY A 54 12.36 -3.46 25.61
C GLY A 54 12.47 -2.59 24.34
N LYS A 55 13.52 -2.76 23.53
CA LYS A 55 13.65 -2.07 22.24
C LYS A 55 12.52 -2.47 21.30
N ALA A 56 12.12 -1.54 20.43
CA ALA A 56 11.09 -1.80 19.42
C ALA A 56 11.49 -3.01 18.54
N GLY A 57 10.53 -3.94 18.37
CA GLY A 57 10.74 -5.18 17.62
C GLY A 57 11.23 -6.37 18.43
N GLU A 58 11.71 -6.16 19.67
CA GLU A 58 12.04 -7.26 20.58
C GLU A 58 10.76 -7.94 21.12
N ALA A 59 10.84 -9.22 21.41
CA ALA A 59 9.76 -9.97 22.04
C ALA A 59 10.31 -11.08 22.95
N ALA A 60 9.65 -11.29 24.09
CA ALA A 60 9.96 -12.38 25.00
C ALA A 60 8.68 -13.15 25.39
N ALA A 61 8.60 -14.41 24.97
CA ALA A 61 7.49 -15.31 25.31
C ALA A 61 7.80 -16.11 26.58
N LEU A 62 6.91 -16.05 27.57
CA LEU A 62 7.03 -16.69 28.86
C LEU A 62 5.85 -17.65 29.08
N PRO A 63 6.07 -18.96 29.27
CA PRO A 63 5.02 -19.88 29.69
C PRO A 63 4.43 -19.46 31.05
N THR A 64 3.10 -19.41 31.16
CA THR A 64 2.45 -18.97 32.42
C THR A 64 2.30 -20.08 33.46
N LEU A 65 2.48 -21.33 33.06
CA LEU A 65 2.36 -22.52 33.92
C LEU A 65 1.06 -22.57 34.73
N GLY A 66 -0.03 -22.03 34.13
CA GLY A 66 -1.36 -22.01 34.77
C GLY A 66 -1.55 -20.88 35.80
N ARG A 67 -0.57 -19.98 35.99
CA ARG A 67 -0.67 -18.84 36.90
C ARG A 67 -1.48 -17.67 36.33
N LEU A 68 -1.65 -17.65 35.02
CA LEU A 68 -2.54 -16.77 34.28
C LEU A 68 -3.54 -17.61 33.47
N PRO A 69 -4.74 -17.06 33.15
CA PRO A 69 -5.67 -17.73 32.24
C PRO A 69 -5.14 -17.86 30.80
N ALA A 70 -4.19 -17.02 30.42
CA ALA A 70 -3.45 -17.15 29.17
C ALA A 70 -2.33 -18.18 29.31
N THR A 71 -2.09 -19.01 28.26
CA THR A 71 -1.04 -20.04 28.26
C THR A 71 0.36 -19.45 28.16
N VAL A 72 0.50 -18.36 27.43
CA VAL A 72 1.77 -17.63 27.20
C VAL A 72 1.59 -16.15 27.48
N LEU A 73 2.51 -15.57 28.24
CA LEU A 73 2.69 -14.11 28.36
C LEU A 73 3.76 -13.67 27.36
N LEU A 74 3.41 -12.78 26.42
CA LEU A 74 4.31 -12.18 25.46
C LEU A 74 4.60 -10.74 25.86
N LEU A 75 5.85 -10.46 26.21
CA LEU A 75 6.36 -9.13 26.42
C LEU A 75 6.81 -8.56 25.09
N VAL A 76 6.28 -7.39 24.69
CA VAL A 76 6.54 -6.77 23.39
C VAL A 76 7.29 -5.47 23.59
N GLY A 77 8.51 -5.39 23.05
CA GLY A 77 9.35 -4.19 23.13
C GLY A 77 8.78 -3.05 22.27
N MET A 78 8.58 -1.90 22.92
CA MET A 78 8.02 -0.67 22.33
C MET A 78 9.09 0.39 22.04
N GLY A 79 10.33 0.21 22.52
CA GLY A 79 11.35 1.26 22.50
C GLY A 79 11.14 2.33 23.57
N GLU A 80 11.67 3.52 23.34
CA GLU A 80 11.54 4.64 24.29
C GLU A 80 10.07 5.09 24.41
N ARG A 81 9.53 5.20 25.62
CA ARG A 81 8.13 5.57 25.88
C ARG A 81 7.73 6.87 25.17
N ALA A 82 8.58 7.87 25.17
CA ALA A 82 8.30 9.19 24.57
C ALA A 82 8.25 9.15 23.02
N LYS A 83 8.73 8.08 22.40
CA LYS A 83 8.75 7.89 20.93
C LYS A 83 7.68 6.94 20.43
N VAL A 84 6.78 6.49 21.31
CA VAL A 84 5.67 5.62 20.91
C VAL A 84 4.66 6.42 20.10
N ASP A 85 4.47 5.99 18.86
CA ASP A 85 3.52 6.52 17.91
C ASP A 85 2.66 5.41 17.27
N ALA A 86 1.85 5.76 16.29
CA ALA A 86 1.01 4.82 15.56
C ALA A 86 1.84 3.75 14.82
N GLU A 87 3.01 4.11 14.27
CA GLU A 87 3.85 3.14 13.55
C GLU A 87 4.51 2.12 14.50
N VAL A 88 4.97 2.57 15.66
CA VAL A 88 5.46 1.66 16.72
C VAL A 88 4.37 0.67 17.11
N LEU A 89 3.12 1.13 17.26
CA LEU A 89 1.98 0.27 17.59
C LEU A 89 1.63 -0.71 16.46
N ARG A 90 1.66 -0.29 15.20
CA ARG A 90 1.47 -1.20 14.05
C ARG A 90 2.52 -2.32 14.05
N ARG A 91 3.78 -1.97 14.25
CA ARG A 91 4.89 -2.94 14.29
C ARG A 91 4.82 -3.86 15.50
N ALA A 92 4.44 -3.35 16.67
CA ALA A 92 4.23 -4.13 17.87
C ALA A 92 3.07 -5.14 17.69
N ALA A 93 1.95 -4.71 17.09
CA ALA A 93 0.83 -5.60 16.76
C ALA A 93 1.24 -6.71 15.76
N ALA A 94 2.08 -6.39 14.79
CA ALA A 94 2.66 -7.37 13.90
C ALA A 94 3.52 -8.39 14.65
N THR A 95 4.31 -7.96 15.63
CA THR A 95 5.08 -8.84 16.50
C THR A 95 4.16 -9.82 17.25
N VAL A 96 3.03 -9.35 17.78
CA VAL A 96 2.03 -10.22 18.45
C VAL A 96 1.53 -11.29 17.48
N VAL A 97 1.19 -10.92 16.25
CA VAL A 97 0.68 -11.88 15.24
C VAL A 97 1.76 -12.88 14.83
N ARG A 98 2.99 -12.43 14.60
CA ARG A 98 4.12 -13.29 14.20
C ARG A 98 4.52 -14.27 15.30
N GLN A 99 4.57 -13.81 16.55
CA GLN A 99 4.87 -14.65 17.72
C GLN A 99 3.69 -15.53 18.12
N GLY A 100 2.46 -15.11 17.81
CA GLY A 100 1.22 -15.85 18.06
C GLY A 100 0.93 -16.96 17.03
N ARG A 101 1.85 -17.29 16.13
CA ARG A 101 1.71 -18.43 15.22
C ARG A 101 1.55 -19.72 16.05
N GLY A 102 0.48 -20.46 15.79
CA GLY A 102 0.10 -21.65 16.60
C GLY A 102 -0.93 -21.38 17.70
N ALA A 103 -1.16 -20.12 18.08
CA ALA A 103 -2.25 -19.71 18.95
C ALA A 103 -3.54 -19.46 18.15
N ARG A 104 -4.70 -19.67 18.78
CA ARG A 104 -6.01 -19.35 18.19
C ARG A 104 -6.49 -17.96 18.60
N LYS A 105 -6.29 -17.60 19.86
CA LYS A 105 -6.76 -16.35 20.44
C LYS A 105 -5.65 -15.63 21.19
N ALA A 106 -5.40 -14.37 20.83
CA ALA A 106 -4.56 -13.46 21.59
C ALA A 106 -5.39 -12.33 22.20
N VAL A 107 -4.90 -11.82 23.32
CA VAL A 107 -5.40 -10.63 24.02
C VAL A 107 -4.23 -9.67 24.15
N THR A 108 -4.46 -8.36 24.01
CA THR A 108 -3.39 -7.38 24.16
C THR A 108 -3.84 -6.08 24.81
N THR A 109 -2.91 -5.43 25.50
CA THR A 109 -3.04 -4.09 26.09
C THR A 109 -2.25 -3.03 25.31
N LEU A 110 -1.69 -3.37 24.14
CA LEU A 110 -0.85 -2.46 23.32
C LEU A 110 -1.54 -1.12 23.03
N THR A 111 -2.87 -1.09 22.88
CA THR A 111 -3.63 0.14 22.63
C THR A 111 -3.53 1.15 23.76
N GLN A 112 -3.17 0.73 24.98
CA GLN A 112 -3.01 1.60 26.15
C GLN A 112 -1.62 2.23 26.21
N ALA A 113 -0.68 1.84 25.35
CA ALA A 113 0.67 2.40 25.32
C ALA A 113 0.73 3.81 24.72
N LEU A 114 -0.34 4.28 24.05
CA LEU A 114 -0.50 5.64 23.52
C LEU A 114 -1.76 6.32 24.11
N PRO A 115 -1.75 6.67 25.40
CA PRO A 115 -2.95 7.19 26.07
C PRO A 115 -3.39 8.57 25.58
N ALA A 116 -2.52 9.33 24.93
CA ALA A 116 -2.84 10.64 24.35
C ALA A 116 -3.75 10.53 23.11
N ASP A 117 -3.71 9.39 22.39
CA ASP A 117 -4.56 9.12 21.22
C ASP A 117 -5.09 7.68 21.25
N PRO A 118 -6.10 7.39 22.08
CA PRO A 118 -6.67 6.03 22.18
C PRO A 118 -7.32 5.53 20.89
N ALA A 119 -7.88 6.43 20.07
CA ALA A 119 -8.51 6.08 18.80
C ALA A 119 -7.45 5.70 17.77
N GLY A 120 -6.42 6.52 17.58
CA GLY A 120 -5.30 6.21 16.72
C GLY A 120 -4.56 4.94 17.15
N ALA A 121 -4.44 4.69 18.46
CA ALA A 121 -3.86 3.47 19.00
C ALA A 121 -4.67 2.22 18.59
N VAL A 122 -6.00 2.25 18.71
CA VAL A 122 -6.88 1.15 18.31
C VAL A 122 -6.77 0.92 16.80
N GLN A 123 -6.82 1.99 15.99
CA GLN A 123 -6.66 1.89 14.54
C GLN A 123 -5.31 1.27 14.18
N ALA A 124 -4.21 1.79 14.72
CA ALA A 124 -2.85 1.34 14.40
C ALA A 124 -2.61 -0.14 14.77
N VAL A 125 -3.02 -0.55 15.98
CA VAL A 125 -2.91 -1.97 16.39
C VAL A 125 -3.76 -2.87 15.51
N THR A 126 -4.97 -2.43 15.11
CA THR A 126 -5.85 -3.18 14.20
C THR A 126 -5.21 -3.33 12.82
N GLU A 127 -4.71 -2.24 12.23
CA GLU A 127 -4.01 -2.25 10.95
C GLU A 127 -2.80 -3.21 10.99
N GLY A 128 -1.89 -2.99 11.95
CA GLY A 128 -0.67 -3.78 12.06
C GLY A 128 -0.94 -5.28 12.21
N ALA A 129 -1.93 -5.64 13.02
CA ALA A 129 -2.32 -7.03 13.21
C ALA A 129 -2.90 -7.67 11.93
N LEU A 130 -3.84 -7.00 11.26
CA LEU A 130 -4.49 -7.53 10.06
C LEU A 130 -3.53 -7.57 8.85
N LEU A 131 -2.62 -6.61 8.74
CA LEU A 131 -1.58 -6.60 7.72
C LEU A 131 -0.54 -7.70 7.94
N ALA A 132 -0.15 -7.97 9.20
CA ALA A 132 0.78 -9.05 9.53
C ALA A 132 0.17 -10.45 9.38
N ALA A 133 -1.16 -10.56 9.51
CA ALA A 133 -1.88 -11.80 9.30
C ALA A 133 -2.10 -12.14 7.82
N TYR A 134 -1.74 -11.23 6.90
CA TYR A 134 -1.93 -11.45 5.47
C TYR A 134 -1.09 -12.61 4.93
N ARG A 135 -1.72 -13.42 4.08
CA ARG A 135 -1.09 -14.51 3.34
C ARG A 135 -1.71 -14.62 1.95
N PHE A 136 -0.89 -14.95 0.96
CA PHE A 136 -1.32 -15.26 -0.39
C PHE A 136 -1.05 -16.73 -0.68
N ASP A 137 -2.01 -17.58 -0.34
CA ASP A 137 -1.90 -19.06 -0.45
C ASP A 137 -2.86 -19.63 -1.50
N LYS A 138 -3.48 -18.80 -2.34
CA LYS A 138 -4.51 -19.15 -3.32
C LYS A 138 -4.13 -20.35 -4.22
N TYR A 139 -2.85 -20.45 -4.58
CA TYR A 139 -2.35 -21.47 -5.50
C TYR A 139 -1.65 -22.64 -4.79
N LYS A 140 -1.66 -22.67 -3.45
CA LYS A 140 -1.09 -23.78 -2.70
C LYS A 140 -2.12 -24.88 -2.52
N HIS A 141 -1.66 -26.14 -2.50
CA HIS A 141 -2.52 -27.28 -2.18
C HIS A 141 -3.12 -27.10 -0.77
N ALA A 142 -4.40 -27.44 -0.60
CA ALA A 142 -5.19 -27.16 0.61
C ALA A 142 -4.55 -27.67 1.93
N GLN A 143 -3.79 -28.77 1.90
CA GLN A 143 -3.05 -29.27 3.07
C GLN A 143 -1.85 -28.37 3.42
N GLN A 144 -1.15 -27.80 2.43
CA GLN A 144 -0.01 -26.90 2.65
C GLN A 144 -0.46 -25.50 3.06
N ALA A 145 -1.65 -25.07 2.62
CA ALA A 145 -2.22 -23.78 3.01
C ALA A 145 -2.65 -23.74 4.48
N LYS A 146 -3.04 -24.90 5.07
CA LYS A 146 -3.50 -25.00 6.47
C LYS A 146 -2.38 -25.15 7.49
N THR A 147 -1.18 -25.50 7.07
CA THR A 147 -0.03 -25.73 7.95
C THR A 147 1.20 -25.02 7.42
N ASN A 148 2.04 -24.48 8.29
CA ASN A 148 3.30 -23.85 7.90
C ASN A 148 4.37 -24.84 7.41
N GLY A 149 3.98 -25.99 6.86
CA GLY A 149 4.90 -27.09 6.55
C GLY A 149 5.41 -27.88 7.78
N THR A 150 5.06 -27.42 8.99
CA THR A 150 5.46 -28.04 10.27
C THR A 150 4.29 -28.77 10.96
N GLY A 151 3.11 -28.83 10.32
CA GLY A 151 1.91 -29.45 10.89
C GLY A 151 1.17 -28.60 11.95
N GLN A 152 1.68 -27.41 12.29
CA GLN A 152 1.04 -26.54 13.26
C GLN A 152 0.03 -25.57 12.60
N PRO A 153 -1.01 -25.09 13.35
CA PRO A 153 -1.94 -24.08 12.84
C PRO A 153 -1.18 -22.84 12.38
N ALA A 154 -1.44 -22.43 11.14
CA ALA A 154 -0.65 -21.38 10.52
C ALA A 154 -0.94 -19.98 11.10
N GLU A 155 -2.09 -19.77 11.76
CA GLU A 155 -2.62 -18.41 11.97
C GLU A 155 -3.31 -18.22 13.32
N LEU A 156 -3.08 -17.03 13.88
CA LEU A 156 -3.91 -16.46 14.92
C LEU A 156 -5.29 -16.11 14.34
N THR A 157 -6.37 -16.64 14.91
CA THR A 157 -7.73 -16.46 14.38
C THR A 157 -8.47 -15.29 15.00
N ALA A 158 -8.11 -14.90 16.24
CA ALA A 158 -8.74 -13.81 16.98
C ALA A 158 -7.72 -12.99 17.78
N LEU A 159 -7.84 -11.67 17.70
CA LEU A 159 -7.13 -10.71 18.55
C LEU A 159 -8.14 -9.82 19.28
N VAL A 160 -8.04 -9.76 20.61
CA VAL A 160 -8.87 -8.91 21.47
C VAL A 160 -8.04 -7.75 22.00
N LEU A 161 -8.45 -6.53 21.68
CA LEU A 161 -7.81 -5.29 22.12
C LEU A 161 -8.46 -4.84 23.43
N HIS A 162 -7.72 -4.87 24.52
CA HIS A 162 -8.16 -4.35 25.81
C HIS A 162 -7.80 -2.87 25.92
N THR A 163 -8.84 -2.00 26.06
CA THR A 163 -8.71 -0.55 26.03
C THR A 163 -8.66 0.11 27.41
N GLY A 164 -8.58 -0.70 28.48
CA GLY A 164 -8.65 -0.22 29.86
C GLY A 164 -10.08 0.00 30.37
N GLY A 165 -10.28 0.04 31.67
CA GLY A 165 -11.57 0.08 32.35
C GLY A 165 -12.27 1.45 32.44
N GLY A 166 -11.83 2.47 31.69
CA GLY A 166 -12.45 3.80 31.69
C GLY A 166 -13.66 3.91 30.74
N ARG A 167 -14.49 4.96 30.91
CA ARG A 167 -15.37 5.44 29.85
C ARG A 167 -14.46 5.91 28.70
N GLY A 168 -14.06 4.98 27.81
CA GLY A 168 -13.28 5.33 26.63
C GLY A 168 -13.98 6.43 25.83
N PRO A 169 -13.23 7.32 25.16
CA PRO A 169 -13.82 8.31 24.28
C PRO A 169 -14.75 7.60 23.28
N GLY A 170 -15.92 8.18 23.07
CA GLY A 170 -16.80 7.73 21.97
C GLY A 170 -15.97 7.77 20.69
N GLY A 171 -15.98 6.67 19.94
CA GLY A 171 -15.19 6.60 18.71
C GLY A 171 -14.27 5.37 18.57
N LEU A 172 -13.97 4.62 19.64
CA LEU A 172 -13.10 3.45 19.55
C LEU A 172 -13.65 2.37 18.60
N ALA A 173 -14.97 2.22 18.50
CA ALA A 173 -15.59 1.32 17.53
C ALA A 173 -15.38 1.81 16.09
N GLY A 174 -15.46 3.13 15.87
CA GLY A 174 -15.14 3.76 14.59
C GLY A 174 -13.67 3.59 14.23
N ALA A 175 -12.76 3.78 15.19
CA ALA A 175 -11.32 3.57 14.98
C ALA A 175 -10.98 2.11 14.65
N LEU A 176 -11.64 1.15 15.31
CA LEU A 176 -11.53 -0.28 14.95
C LEU A 176 -12.00 -0.51 13.51
N ALA A 177 -13.16 0.03 13.13
CA ALA A 177 -13.72 -0.11 11.79
C ALA A 177 -12.81 0.54 10.74
N ALA A 178 -12.26 1.73 11.01
CA ALA A 178 -11.30 2.39 10.13
C ALA A 178 -10.03 1.56 9.94
N GLY A 179 -9.45 1.02 11.03
CA GLY A 179 -8.29 0.13 10.94
C GLY A 179 -8.58 -1.14 10.14
N GLN A 180 -9.78 -1.72 10.29
CA GLN A 180 -10.22 -2.87 9.49
C GLN A 180 -10.36 -2.53 8.01
N ALA A 181 -10.98 -1.39 7.67
CA ALA A 181 -11.17 -0.94 6.29
C ALA A 181 -9.83 -0.66 5.60
N ARG A 182 -8.91 0.06 6.25
CA ARG A 182 -7.58 0.39 5.73
C ARG A 182 -6.73 -0.86 5.51
N ALA A 183 -6.76 -1.81 6.46
CA ALA A 183 -6.07 -3.08 6.30
C ALA A 183 -6.68 -3.94 5.18
N ALA A 184 -8.01 -3.96 5.05
CA ALA A 184 -8.70 -4.68 3.98
C ALA A 184 -8.34 -4.11 2.59
N ALA A 185 -8.33 -2.78 2.44
CA ALA A 185 -7.90 -2.13 1.21
C ALA A 185 -6.43 -2.47 0.87
N THR A 186 -5.51 -2.33 1.83
CA THR A 186 -4.10 -2.67 1.62
C THR A 186 -3.92 -4.14 1.22
N ASN A 187 -4.66 -5.06 1.85
CA ASN A 187 -4.60 -6.48 1.51
C ASN A 187 -5.23 -6.78 0.14
N LEU A 188 -6.27 -6.04 -0.28
CA LEU A 188 -6.81 -6.11 -1.64
C LEU A 188 -5.76 -5.73 -2.69
N ALA A 189 -5.01 -4.63 -2.45
CA ALA A 189 -3.91 -4.27 -3.34
C ALA A 189 -2.82 -5.36 -3.39
N ARG A 190 -2.50 -5.99 -2.25
CA ARG A 190 -1.59 -7.13 -2.18
C ARG A 190 -2.10 -8.33 -2.96
N ASP A 191 -3.39 -8.65 -2.82
CA ASP A 191 -4.02 -9.78 -3.53
C ASP A 191 -3.90 -9.60 -5.04
N LEU A 192 -4.29 -8.42 -5.56
CA LEU A 192 -4.21 -8.12 -6.99
C LEU A 192 -2.78 -8.19 -7.53
N SER A 193 -1.82 -7.58 -6.81
CA SER A 193 -0.43 -7.54 -7.27
C SER A 193 0.33 -8.86 -7.06
N ASN A 194 -0.17 -9.77 -6.22
CA ASN A 194 0.39 -11.11 -6.07
C ASN A 194 -0.18 -12.11 -7.07
N GLU A 195 -1.31 -11.81 -7.74
CA GLU A 195 -1.84 -12.69 -8.78
C GLU A 195 -0.78 -12.95 -9.86
N PRO A 196 -0.67 -14.18 -10.36
CA PRO A 196 0.17 -14.46 -11.51
C PRO A 196 -0.42 -13.86 -12.78
N ALA A 197 0.44 -13.47 -13.73
CA ALA A 197 0.01 -12.78 -14.94
C ALA A 197 -0.96 -13.61 -15.83
N ASN A 198 -0.90 -14.93 -15.76
CA ASN A 198 -1.87 -15.80 -16.44
C ASN A 198 -3.25 -15.87 -15.77
N ALA A 199 -3.45 -15.16 -14.68
CA ALA A 199 -4.72 -15.08 -13.95
C ALA A 199 -5.24 -13.64 -13.80
N LEU A 200 -4.43 -12.64 -14.12
CA LEU A 200 -4.79 -11.23 -14.04
C LEU A 200 -4.33 -10.49 -15.31
N HIS A 201 -5.21 -10.43 -16.30
CA HIS A 201 -5.05 -9.63 -17.52
C HIS A 201 -5.79 -8.28 -17.40
N PRO A 202 -5.66 -7.35 -18.37
CA PRO A 202 -6.38 -6.09 -18.34
C PRO A 202 -7.89 -6.23 -18.17
N ALA A 203 -8.51 -7.24 -18.79
CA ALA A 203 -9.93 -7.53 -18.65
C ALA A 203 -10.31 -8.06 -17.26
N ASP A 204 -9.42 -8.83 -16.61
CA ASP A 204 -9.63 -9.34 -15.25
C ASP A 204 -9.52 -8.20 -14.23
N LEU A 205 -8.56 -7.28 -14.42
CA LEU A 205 -8.49 -6.07 -13.62
C LEU A 205 -9.76 -5.22 -13.76
N ALA A 206 -10.30 -5.09 -14.98
CA ALA A 206 -11.59 -4.45 -15.20
C ALA A 206 -12.76 -5.22 -14.53
N ALA A 207 -12.69 -6.56 -14.48
CA ALA A 207 -13.69 -7.38 -13.79
C ALA A 207 -13.62 -7.24 -12.26
N ALA A 208 -12.48 -6.77 -11.69
CA ALA A 208 -12.33 -6.45 -10.27
C ALA A 208 -13.32 -5.35 -9.81
N ARG A 209 -13.99 -4.63 -10.73
CA ARG A 209 -15.16 -3.74 -10.45
C ARG A 209 -16.22 -4.40 -9.55
N LYS A 210 -16.33 -5.73 -9.59
CA LYS A 210 -17.26 -6.48 -8.73
C LYS A 210 -16.94 -6.32 -7.24
N LEU A 211 -15.68 -6.06 -6.90
CA LEU A 211 -15.22 -5.80 -5.53
C LEU A 211 -15.69 -4.44 -5.01
N LEU A 212 -16.08 -3.54 -5.92
CA LEU A 212 -16.59 -2.20 -5.63
C LEU A 212 -18.12 -2.14 -5.55
N ALA A 213 -18.81 -3.27 -5.80
CA ALA A 213 -20.26 -3.32 -5.73
C ALA A 213 -20.77 -2.96 -4.32
N GLY A 214 -21.71 -2.00 -4.24
CA GLY A 214 -22.23 -1.52 -2.96
C GLY A 214 -21.32 -0.56 -2.18
N LYS A 215 -20.16 -0.17 -2.73
CA LYS A 215 -19.17 0.72 -2.10
C LYS A 215 -19.33 2.20 -2.49
N GLY A 216 -20.44 2.58 -3.11
CA GLY A 216 -20.68 3.96 -3.55
C GLY A 216 -19.80 4.40 -4.73
N VAL A 217 -19.15 3.46 -5.40
CA VAL A 217 -18.28 3.71 -6.55
C VAL A 217 -18.95 3.24 -7.83
N THR A 218 -19.04 4.14 -8.82
CA THR A 218 -19.46 3.75 -10.19
C THR A 218 -18.23 3.40 -11.01
N VAL A 219 -18.40 2.46 -11.95
CA VAL A 219 -17.28 1.95 -12.76
C VAL A 219 -17.67 1.98 -14.23
N LYS A 220 -16.79 2.59 -15.05
CA LYS A 220 -16.86 2.52 -16.51
C LYS A 220 -15.58 1.89 -17.04
N VAL A 221 -15.68 1.16 -18.14
CA VAL A 221 -14.55 0.52 -18.79
C VAL A 221 -14.55 0.86 -20.27
N LYS A 222 -13.44 1.41 -20.76
CA LYS A 222 -13.18 1.56 -22.19
C LYS A 222 -12.39 0.34 -22.66
N ASP A 223 -12.92 -0.32 -23.68
CA ASP A 223 -12.21 -1.40 -24.37
C ASP A 223 -11.27 -0.85 -25.44
N GLU A 224 -10.51 -1.73 -26.09
CA GLU A 224 -9.54 -1.36 -27.14
C GLU A 224 -10.15 -0.58 -28.30
N LYS A 225 -11.43 -0.82 -28.63
CA LYS A 225 -12.11 -0.11 -29.72
C LYS A 225 -12.44 1.33 -29.32
N ALA A 226 -12.98 1.49 -28.10
CA ALA A 226 -13.26 2.81 -27.55
C ALA A 226 -11.96 3.61 -27.34
N LEU A 227 -10.91 2.97 -26.85
CA LEU A 227 -9.59 3.60 -26.66
C LEU A 227 -9.02 4.11 -28.00
N ALA A 228 -9.06 3.30 -29.05
CA ALA A 228 -8.59 3.70 -30.37
C ALA A 228 -9.45 4.84 -30.96
N ALA A 229 -10.78 4.75 -30.86
CA ALA A 229 -11.70 5.76 -31.38
C ALA A 229 -11.57 7.12 -30.65
N GLU A 230 -11.21 7.11 -29.37
CA GLU A 230 -11.06 8.30 -28.55
C GLU A 230 -9.61 8.83 -28.47
N GLY A 231 -8.65 8.22 -29.19
CA GLY A 231 -7.28 8.71 -29.33
C GLY A 231 -6.36 8.43 -28.13
N PHE A 232 -6.53 7.30 -27.43
CA PHE A 232 -5.63 6.86 -26.35
C PHE A 232 -4.41 6.11 -26.95
N GLY A 233 -3.55 6.85 -27.63
CA GLY A 233 -2.44 6.25 -28.41
C GLY A 233 -1.36 5.62 -27.54
N GLY A 234 -1.13 6.09 -26.33
CA GLY A 234 -0.19 5.50 -25.38
C GLY A 234 -0.65 4.12 -24.90
N ILE A 235 -1.90 4.03 -24.44
CA ILE A 235 -2.49 2.75 -23.96
C ILE A 235 -2.58 1.72 -25.10
N ILE A 236 -3.02 2.13 -26.27
CA ILE A 236 -3.11 1.26 -27.46
C ILE A 236 -1.71 0.85 -27.92
N GLY A 237 -0.77 1.79 -28.05
CA GLY A 237 0.58 1.53 -28.50
C GLY A 237 1.31 0.50 -27.63
N VAL A 238 1.18 0.60 -26.31
CA VAL A 238 1.78 -0.38 -25.40
C VAL A 238 1.07 -1.73 -25.51
N GLY A 239 -0.25 -1.76 -25.52
CA GLY A 239 -1.04 -3.00 -25.45
C GLY A 239 -1.19 -3.74 -26.77
N GLN A 240 -0.89 -3.12 -27.93
CA GLN A 240 -1.17 -3.72 -29.25
C GLN A 240 -0.38 -4.99 -29.57
N GLY A 241 0.77 -5.18 -28.88
CA GLY A 241 1.61 -6.37 -29.03
C GLY A 241 1.09 -7.60 -28.29
N ALA A 242 0.20 -7.39 -27.30
CA ALA A 242 -0.32 -8.48 -26.48
C ALA A 242 -1.50 -9.21 -27.13
N GLU A 243 -1.77 -10.43 -26.65
CA GLU A 243 -3.00 -11.16 -26.98
C GLU A 243 -4.20 -10.60 -26.22
N HIS A 244 -3.99 -10.16 -24.99
CA HIS A 244 -5.02 -9.58 -24.13
C HIS A 244 -5.11 -8.06 -24.33
N PRO A 245 -6.20 -7.56 -24.95
CA PRO A 245 -6.31 -6.16 -25.30
C PRO A 245 -6.34 -5.22 -24.07
N PRO A 246 -5.79 -3.98 -24.22
CA PRO A 246 -5.75 -3.02 -23.14
C PRO A 246 -7.13 -2.53 -22.70
N ARG A 247 -7.21 -1.95 -21.51
CA ARG A 247 -8.41 -1.36 -20.91
C ARG A 247 -8.06 -0.06 -20.20
N LEU A 248 -8.97 0.91 -20.24
CA LEU A 248 -8.98 2.01 -19.28
C LEU A 248 -10.20 1.86 -18.37
N ILE A 249 -9.96 1.79 -17.07
CA ILE A 249 -11.01 1.60 -16.06
C ILE A 249 -11.16 2.92 -15.30
N GLU A 250 -12.34 3.52 -15.39
CA GLU A 250 -12.73 4.72 -14.65
C GLU A 250 -13.57 4.31 -13.43
N LEU A 251 -13.15 4.79 -12.27
CA LEU A 251 -13.80 4.61 -10.98
C LEU A 251 -14.22 5.97 -10.46
N ARG A 252 -15.50 6.14 -10.09
CA ARG A 252 -16.00 7.42 -9.59
C ARG A 252 -16.68 7.25 -8.23
N TYR A 253 -16.15 7.93 -7.22
CA TYR A 253 -16.75 8.15 -5.92
C TYR A 253 -17.17 9.61 -5.79
N ALA A 254 -18.45 9.87 -5.55
CA ALA A 254 -19.01 11.21 -5.49
C ALA A 254 -19.92 11.35 -4.25
N PRO A 255 -19.36 11.64 -3.08
CA PRO A 255 -20.13 11.83 -1.86
C PRO A 255 -20.96 13.11 -1.95
N LYS A 256 -22.13 13.11 -1.31
CA LYS A 256 -22.98 14.30 -1.26
C LYS A 256 -22.27 15.42 -0.51
N GLY A 257 -22.18 16.61 -1.12
CA GLY A 257 -21.52 17.77 -0.54
C GLY A 257 -19.99 17.61 -0.49
N ALA A 258 -19.41 17.01 -1.52
CA ALA A 258 -17.96 16.84 -1.61
C ALA A 258 -17.22 18.18 -1.43
N ALA A 259 -16.15 18.16 -0.65
CA ALA A 259 -15.31 19.34 -0.36
C ALA A 259 -14.31 19.66 -1.48
N GLY A 260 -14.41 19.00 -2.62
CA GLY A 260 -13.55 19.15 -3.78
C GLY A 260 -13.48 17.87 -4.59
N GLU A 261 -12.72 17.90 -5.69
CA GLU A 261 -12.57 16.80 -6.62
C GLU A 261 -11.10 16.51 -6.86
N VAL A 262 -10.71 15.24 -6.76
CA VAL A 262 -9.35 14.80 -7.06
C VAL A 262 -9.33 13.65 -8.05
N VAL A 263 -8.24 13.53 -8.77
CA VAL A 263 -7.99 12.43 -9.69
C VAL A 263 -6.85 11.56 -9.18
N LEU A 264 -7.04 10.25 -9.16
CA LEU A 264 -6.02 9.26 -8.89
C LEU A 264 -5.76 8.46 -10.18
N VAL A 265 -4.50 8.33 -10.58
CA VAL A 265 -4.14 7.53 -11.77
C VAL A 265 -3.22 6.39 -11.34
N GLY A 266 -3.51 5.17 -11.74
CA GLY A 266 -2.72 3.99 -11.40
C GLY A 266 -2.16 3.28 -12.63
N LYS A 267 -0.85 3.04 -12.65
CA LYS A 267 -0.21 2.17 -13.66
C LYS A 267 -0.76 0.76 -13.51
N GLY A 268 -1.29 0.22 -14.59
CA GLY A 268 -1.96 -1.08 -14.63
C GLY A 268 -1.33 -2.06 -15.62
N ILE A 269 -0.01 -2.09 -15.75
CA ILE A 269 0.67 -3.05 -16.62
C ILE A 269 0.65 -4.42 -15.96
N THR A 270 -0.27 -5.29 -16.42
CA THR A 270 -0.53 -6.60 -15.81
C THR A 270 0.62 -7.57 -16.01
N PHE A 271 1.41 -7.39 -17.05
CA PHE A 271 2.72 -8.00 -17.22
C PHE A 271 3.62 -7.13 -18.12
N ASP A 272 4.87 -6.96 -17.72
CA ASP A 272 5.85 -6.19 -18.48
C ASP A 272 7.05 -7.05 -18.88
N SER A 273 7.11 -7.40 -20.17
CA SER A 273 8.27 -8.06 -20.73
C SER A 273 9.35 -7.09 -21.23
N GLY A 274 9.05 -5.77 -21.24
CA GLY A 274 9.82 -4.74 -21.91
C GLY A 274 9.43 -4.55 -23.38
N GLY A 275 8.54 -5.36 -23.94
CA GLY A 275 8.21 -5.36 -25.35
C GLY A 275 9.40 -5.77 -26.20
N LEU A 276 9.69 -5.05 -27.31
CA LEU A 276 10.87 -5.33 -28.14
C LEU A 276 12.19 -4.93 -27.46
N SER A 277 12.17 -4.00 -26.50
CA SER A 277 13.31 -3.72 -25.60
C SER A 277 13.30 -4.73 -24.45
N LEU A 278 13.43 -6.02 -24.75
CA LEU A 278 13.17 -7.16 -23.87
C LEU A 278 14.00 -7.12 -22.58
N LYS A 279 13.32 -7.27 -21.44
CA LYS A 279 13.97 -7.34 -20.13
C LYS A 279 14.84 -8.61 -19.97
N PRO A 280 15.93 -8.53 -19.20
CA PRO A 280 16.61 -9.72 -18.71
C PRO A 280 15.67 -10.65 -17.92
N ALA A 281 15.84 -11.97 -18.05
CA ALA A 281 14.96 -12.96 -17.43
C ALA A 281 14.78 -12.78 -15.91
N ASP A 282 15.84 -12.38 -15.18
CA ASP A 282 15.77 -12.18 -13.74
C ASP A 282 14.92 -10.97 -13.35
N SER A 283 14.96 -9.89 -14.10
CA SER A 283 14.09 -8.71 -13.90
C SER A 283 12.64 -9.03 -14.23
N MET A 284 12.40 -9.86 -15.26
CA MET A 284 11.05 -10.19 -15.73
C MET A 284 10.23 -11.04 -14.73
N LYS A 285 10.87 -11.82 -13.86
CA LYS A 285 10.20 -12.74 -12.92
C LYS A 285 9.19 -12.06 -11.99
N THR A 286 9.36 -10.77 -11.74
CA THR A 286 8.53 -10.01 -10.79
C THR A 286 7.56 -9.06 -11.47
N MET A 287 7.53 -9.00 -12.79
CA MET A 287 6.79 -8.03 -13.58
C MET A 287 5.26 -8.19 -13.55
N LYS A 288 4.75 -9.24 -12.92
CA LYS A 288 3.33 -9.32 -12.52
C LYS A 288 2.94 -8.20 -11.54
N THR A 289 3.90 -7.61 -10.81
CA THR A 289 3.66 -6.52 -9.87
C THR A 289 3.64 -5.14 -10.52
N ASP A 290 3.80 -5.05 -11.83
CA ASP A 290 3.89 -3.78 -12.56
C ASP A 290 2.53 -3.06 -12.71
N MET A 291 1.49 -3.66 -12.16
CA MET A 291 0.16 -3.09 -11.98
C MET A 291 -0.14 -2.66 -10.55
N SER A 292 0.86 -2.59 -9.65
CA SER A 292 0.66 -2.24 -8.24
C SER A 292 0.09 -0.83 -8.04
N GLY A 293 0.36 0.11 -8.96
CA GLY A 293 -0.24 1.44 -8.96
C GLY A 293 -1.76 1.38 -9.14
N ALA A 294 -2.24 0.64 -10.15
CA ALA A 294 -3.66 0.43 -10.38
C ALA A 294 -4.32 -0.33 -9.22
N ALA A 295 -3.63 -1.32 -8.66
CA ALA A 295 -4.10 -2.05 -7.47
C ALA A 295 -4.25 -1.13 -6.26
N ALA A 296 -3.31 -0.21 -6.03
CA ALA A 296 -3.38 0.76 -4.93
C ALA A 296 -4.55 1.73 -5.11
N VAL A 297 -4.76 2.26 -6.33
CA VAL A 297 -5.89 3.15 -6.62
C VAL A 297 -7.23 2.42 -6.44
N LEU A 298 -7.40 1.23 -7.03
CA LEU A 298 -8.62 0.43 -6.89
C LEU A 298 -8.92 0.11 -5.42
N ALA A 299 -7.91 -0.31 -4.68
CA ALA A 299 -8.03 -0.64 -3.27
C ALA A 299 -8.41 0.58 -2.41
N THR A 300 -7.81 1.74 -2.68
CA THR A 300 -8.19 3.02 -2.06
C THR A 300 -9.66 3.32 -2.30
N MET A 301 -10.10 3.25 -3.56
CA MET A 301 -11.50 3.50 -3.94
C MET A 301 -12.50 2.56 -3.24
N SER A 302 -12.08 1.33 -2.90
CA SER A 302 -12.97 0.30 -2.33
C SER A 302 -13.47 0.60 -0.91
N VAL A 303 -12.87 1.55 -0.20
CA VAL A 303 -13.18 1.85 1.22
C VAL A 303 -13.53 3.31 1.48
N LEU A 304 -13.58 4.17 0.46
CA LEU A 304 -13.86 5.61 0.64
C LEU A 304 -15.18 5.87 1.34
N ALA A 305 -16.23 5.12 0.98
CA ALA A 305 -17.53 5.22 1.65
C ALA A 305 -17.51 4.65 3.07
N ASP A 306 -16.77 3.57 3.31
CA ASP A 306 -16.66 2.96 4.65
C ASP A 306 -15.91 3.91 5.62
N LEU A 307 -15.01 4.76 5.11
CA LEU A 307 -14.26 5.79 5.84
C LEU A 307 -14.92 7.17 5.81
N ASP A 308 -16.10 7.28 5.19
CA ASP A 308 -16.86 8.55 5.08
C ASP A 308 -16.03 9.71 4.50
N VAL A 309 -15.18 9.41 3.50
CA VAL A 309 -14.33 10.40 2.83
C VAL A 309 -15.20 11.47 2.19
N LYS A 310 -14.89 12.76 2.45
CA LYS A 310 -15.69 13.91 2.01
C LYS A 310 -15.22 14.56 0.71
N VAL A 311 -14.30 13.93 0.00
CA VAL A 311 -13.76 14.42 -1.28
C VAL A 311 -14.30 13.53 -2.41
N GLY A 312 -14.69 14.14 -3.53
CA GLY A 312 -14.99 13.42 -4.76
C GLY A 312 -13.71 12.87 -5.37
N VAL A 313 -13.71 11.60 -5.75
CA VAL A 313 -12.51 10.94 -6.27
C VAL A 313 -12.82 10.25 -7.59
N THR A 314 -12.05 10.57 -8.63
CA THR A 314 -12.06 9.81 -9.88
C THR A 314 -10.75 9.03 -9.99
N GLY A 315 -10.83 7.71 -10.09
CA GLY A 315 -9.69 6.83 -10.30
C GLY A 315 -9.61 6.38 -11.77
N TYR A 316 -8.44 6.48 -12.37
CA TYR A 316 -8.16 5.90 -13.70
C TYR A 316 -7.10 4.81 -13.57
N LEU A 317 -7.41 3.60 -14.07
CA LEU A 317 -6.48 2.49 -14.12
C LEU A 317 -6.14 2.25 -15.59
N ALA A 318 -4.94 2.64 -16.01
CA ALA A 318 -4.44 2.45 -17.37
C ALA A 318 -3.82 1.05 -17.48
N SER A 319 -4.59 0.10 -18.03
CA SER A 319 -4.22 -1.31 -18.02
C SER A 319 -3.86 -1.84 -19.40
N ALA A 320 -2.67 -2.45 -19.49
CA ALA A 320 -2.14 -3.10 -20.70
C ALA A 320 -1.20 -4.24 -20.31
N GLU A 321 -0.84 -5.09 -21.29
CA GLU A 321 0.30 -5.99 -21.23
C GLU A 321 1.35 -5.51 -22.24
N ASN A 322 2.61 -5.43 -21.83
CA ASN A 322 3.72 -5.06 -22.71
C ASN A 322 4.45 -6.31 -23.20
N MET A 323 4.10 -6.75 -24.40
CA MET A 323 4.57 -8.04 -24.96
C MET A 323 5.23 -7.86 -26.33
N PRO A 324 6.29 -8.64 -26.64
CA PRO A 324 6.89 -8.67 -27.98
C PRO A 324 6.00 -9.49 -28.92
N SER A 325 5.74 -8.93 -30.10
CA SER A 325 5.06 -9.63 -31.18
C SER A 325 5.29 -8.93 -32.53
N GLY A 326 4.77 -9.48 -33.62
CA GLY A 326 4.79 -8.80 -34.91
C GLY A 326 3.93 -7.53 -35.00
N ARG A 327 3.12 -7.24 -33.99
CA ARG A 327 2.29 -6.02 -33.88
C ARG A 327 2.77 -5.05 -32.82
N ALA A 328 3.81 -5.43 -32.05
CA ALA A 328 4.30 -4.60 -30.95
C ALA A 328 4.88 -3.27 -31.47
N THR A 329 4.75 -2.22 -30.66
CA THR A 329 5.43 -0.93 -30.88
C THR A 329 6.93 -1.13 -30.95
N ARG A 330 7.57 -0.50 -31.94
CA ARG A 330 9.00 -0.60 -32.21
C ARG A 330 9.73 0.63 -31.70
N PRO A 331 10.97 0.53 -31.28
CA PRO A 331 11.81 1.72 -31.12
C PRO A 331 11.85 2.54 -32.42
N GLY A 332 11.55 3.87 -32.30
CA GLY A 332 11.39 4.79 -33.41
C GLY A 332 9.95 5.01 -33.90
N ASP A 333 8.98 4.24 -33.43
CA ASP A 333 7.57 4.51 -33.69
C ASP A 333 7.13 5.79 -32.92
N VAL A 334 6.18 6.54 -33.52
CA VAL A 334 5.60 7.75 -32.90
C VAL A 334 4.15 7.47 -32.53
N LEU A 335 3.79 7.76 -31.28
CA LEU A 335 2.44 7.64 -30.74
C LEU A 335 1.81 9.03 -30.58
N THR A 336 0.53 9.17 -30.93
CA THR A 336 -0.26 10.36 -30.61
C THR A 336 -1.03 10.12 -29.33
N MET A 337 -0.73 10.90 -28.30
CA MET A 337 -1.31 10.76 -26.97
C MET A 337 -2.71 11.39 -26.88
N LYS A 338 -3.46 11.09 -25.82
CA LYS A 338 -4.83 11.56 -25.59
C LYS A 338 -5.00 13.08 -25.69
N ASN A 339 -4.02 13.88 -25.28
CA ASN A 339 -4.04 15.34 -25.39
C ASN A 339 -3.54 15.88 -26.75
N GLY A 340 -3.23 15.01 -27.72
CA GLY A 340 -2.75 15.36 -29.05
C GLY A 340 -1.23 15.50 -29.17
N LYS A 341 -0.47 15.51 -28.07
CA LYS A 341 1.00 15.50 -28.13
C LYS A 341 1.50 14.20 -28.78
N THR A 342 2.60 14.31 -29.52
CA THR A 342 3.26 13.16 -30.14
C THR A 342 4.48 12.72 -29.33
N VAL A 343 4.69 11.42 -29.22
CA VAL A 343 5.79 10.82 -28.46
C VAL A 343 6.55 9.82 -29.30
N GLU A 344 7.82 10.04 -29.52
CA GLU A 344 8.74 9.07 -30.11
C GLU A 344 9.11 8.01 -29.06
N VAL A 345 8.85 6.75 -29.35
CA VAL A 345 9.17 5.63 -28.47
C VAL A 345 10.56 5.11 -28.79
N LEU A 346 11.57 5.50 -28.01
CA LEU A 346 12.94 5.01 -28.20
C LEU A 346 13.27 3.78 -27.36
N ASN A 347 12.45 3.51 -26.31
CA ASN A 347 12.59 2.34 -25.48
C ASN A 347 11.19 1.81 -25.10
N THR A 348 10.85 0.62 -25.56
CA THR A 348 9.54 0.01 -25.28
C THR A 348 9.42 -0.52 -23.84
N ASP A 349 10.52 -0.56 -23.06
CA ASP A 349 10.56 -0.86 -21.61
C ASP A 349 10.31 0.40 -20.75
N ALA A 350 10.04 1.53 -21.38
CA ALA A 350 9.54 2.76 -20.73
C ALA A 350 8.05 2.99 -21.11
N GLU A 351 7.26 1.94 -21.04
CA GLU A 351 5.86 1.83 -21.43
C GLU A 351 4.90 2.44 -20.38
N GLY A 352 5.27 2.32 -19.09
CA GLY A 352 4.42 2.78 -17.98
C GLY A 352 4.06 4.25 -18.10
N ARG A 353 5.03 5.10 -18.43
CA ARG A 353 4.77 6.54 -18.63
C ARG A 353 3.87 6.83 -19.85
N LEU A 354 3.88 5.97 -20.86
CA LEU A 354 3.02 6.12 -22.04
C LEU A 354 1.55 5.86 -21.69
N VAL A 355 1.26 4.75 -21.00
CA VAL A 355 -0.13 4.46 -20.58
C VAL A 355 -0.62 5.48 -19.54
N MET A 356 0.27 5.93 -18.65
CA MET A 356 -0.06 6.93 -17.64
C MET A 356 -0.35 8.30 -18.27
N ALA A 357 0.39 8.70 -19.28
CA ALA A 357 0.20 9.97 -19.98
C ALA A 357 -1.22 10.14 -20.52
N ASP A 358 -1.79 9.12 -21.15
CA ASP A 358 -3.15 9.14 -21.64
C ASP A 358 -4.18 9.31 -20.51
N ALA A 359 -3.99 8.59 -19.41
CA ALA A 359 -4.89 8.66 -18.25
C ALA A 359 -4.75 9.99 -17.49
N LEU A 360 -3.54 10.55 -17.40
CA LEU A 360 -3.27 11.88 -16.82
C LEU A 360 -3.93 12.97 -17.66
N ALA A 361 -3.79 12.92 -18.98
CA ALA A 361 -4.42 13.87 -19.88
C ALA A 361 -5.95 13.86 -19.74
N LEU A 362 -6.56 12.67 -19.72
CA LEU A 362 -8.00 12.52 -19.46
C LEU A 362 -8.40 13.08 -18.08
N GLY A 363 -7.57 12.82 -17.05
CA GLY A 363 -7.79 13.33 -15.71
C GLY A 363 -7.71 14.84 -15.62
N ALA A 364 -6.80 15.46 -16.37
CA ALA A 364 -6.63 16.90 -16.43
C ALA A 364 -7.82 17.63 -17.11
N ASP A 365 -8.47 16.99 -18.09
CA ASP A 365 -9.66 17.53 -18.75
C ASP A 365 -10.79 17.84 -17.76
N ALA A 366 -10.87 17.10 -16.65
CA ALA A 366 -11.88 17.31 -15.60
C ALA A 366 -11.55 18.51 -14.67
N LYS A 367 -10.38 19.11 -14.78
CA LYS A 367 -9.88 20.23 -13.96
C LYS A 367 -10.03 19.99 -12.46
N PRO A 368 -9.53 18.88 -11.92
CA PRO A 368 -9.62 18.58 -10.50
C PRO A 368 -8.75 19.54 -9.65
N ASP A 369 -9.00 19.58 -8.33
CA ASP A 369 -8.15 20.33 -7.39
C ASP A 369 -6.72 19.76 -7.27
N ALA A 370 -6.54 18.47 -7.54
CA ALA A 370 -5.24 17.82 -7.60
C ALA A 370 -5.31 16.50 -8.39
N ILE A 371 -4.19 16.13 -8.98
CA ILE A 371 -3.97 14.84 -9.63
C ILE A 371 -2.84 14.13 -8.91
N ILE A 372 -3.04 12.87 -8.51
CA ILE A 372 -1.97 12.01 -7.98
C ILE A 372 -1.88 10.76 -8.82
N ASP A 373 -0.69 10.43 -9.27
CA ASP A 373 -0.47 9.16 -9.92
C ASP A 373 0.45 8.24 -9.12
N VAL A 374 0.24 6.93 -9.27
CA VAL A 374 0.98 5.88 -8.58
C VAL A 374 1.45 4.86 -9.60
N ALA A 375 2.75 4.64 -9.68
CA ALA A 375 3.32 3.69 -10.62
C ALA A 375 4.59 3.01 -10.11
N THR A 376 4.77 1.75 -10.45
CA THR A 376 6.06 1.06 -10.48
C THR A 376 6.83 1.54 -11.72
N LEU A 377 7.28 2.80 -11.66
CA LEU A 377 7.64 3.48 -12.90
C LEU A 377 9.09 3.26 -13.30
N THR A 378 10.03 3.39 -12.35
CA THR A 378 11.43 3.40 -12.72
C THR A 378 12.32 2.54 -11.82
N GLY A 379 13.14 1.69 -12.45
CA GLY A 379 14.24 1.05 -11.72
C GLY A 379 15.24 2.07 -11.15
N ALA A 380 15.35 3.23 -11.78
CA ALA A 380 16.22 4.32 -11.31
C ALA A 380 15.80 4.87 -9.94
N CYS A 381 14.50 4.96 -9.67
CA CYS A 381 14.00 5.34 -8.34
C CYS A 381 14.39 4.29 -7.28
N ALA A 382 14.23 3.00 -7.58
CA ALA A 382 14.63 1.91 -6.69
C ALA A 382 16.15 1.89 -6.45
N ILE A 383 16.96 2.22 -7.44
CA ILE A 383 18.42 2.36 -7.28
C ILE A 383 18.76 3.53 -6.35
N ALA A 384 18.07 4.67 -6.50
CA ALA A 384 18.33 5.87 -5.72
C ALA A 384 17.86 5.77 -4.26
N LEU A 385 16.65 5.22 -4.02
CA LEU A 385 15.98 5.22 -2.72
C LEU A 385 15.92 3.84 -2.05
N GLY A 386 16.31 2.78 -2.75
CA GLY A 386 16.21 1.40 -2.27
C GLY A 386 14.77 0.86 -2.32
N ASN A 387 14.55 -0.27 -1.62
CA ASN A 387 13.29 -1.02 -1.69
C ASN A 387 12.31 -0.65 -0.56
N ARG A 388 12.51 0.45 0.15
CA ARG A 388 11.67 0.83 1.29
C ARG A 388 11.00 2.19 1.14
N TYR A 389 11.52 3.05 0.26
CA TYR A 389 11.04 4.41 0.08
C TYR A 389 10.30 4.57 -1.24
N THR A 390 9.13 5.19 -1.18
CA THR A 390 8.44 5.73 -2.34
C THR A 390 9.12 7.01 -2.79
N GLY A 391 9.35 7.18 -4.10
CA GLY A 391 9.79 8.44 -4.66
C GLY A 391 8.60 9.37 -4.89
N LEU A 392 8.61 10.57 -4.32
CA LEU A 392 7.60 11.59 -4.57
C LEU A 392 8.18 12.67 -5.48
N MET A 393 7.53 12.96 -6.59
CA MET A 393 7.78 14.13 -7.43
C MET A 393 6.49 14.95 -7.55
N ALA A 394 6.57 16.27 -7.50
CA ALA A 394 5.39 17.13 -7.56
C ALA A 394 5.75 18.50 -8.16
N ASN A 395 4.78 19.11 -8.86
CA ASN A 395 4.87 20.46 -9.38
C ASN A 395 4.28 21.53 -8.44
N ASP A 396 3.71 21.09 -7.30
CA ASP A 396 3.11 21.94 -6.27
C ASP A 396 3.69 21.60 -4.90
N GLU A 397 4.22 22.64 -4.20
CA GLU A 397 4.91 22.47 -2.91
C GLU A 397 3.95 22.07 -1.78
N ALA A 398 2.74 22.63 -1.78
CA ALA A 398 1.75 22.35 -0.75
C ALA A 398 1.25 20.91 -0.87
N LEU A 399 0.95 20.44 -2.09
CA LEU A 399 0.57 19.07 -2.36
C LEU A 399 1.68 18.08 -1.97
N ALA A 400 2.94 18.43 -2.27
CA ALA A 400 4.08 17.59 -1.86
C ALA A 400 4.17 17.46 -0.35
N ALA A 401 4.02 18.56 0.40
CA ALA A 401 4.03 18.56 1.87
C ALA A 401 2.86 17.74 2.44
N GLU A 402 1.62 17.95 1.94
CA GLU A 402 0.45 17.17 2.34
C GLU A 402 0.67 15.66 2.20
N LEU A 403 1.25 15.22 1.08
CA LEU A 403 1.51 13.81 0.81
C LEU A 403 2.64 13.23 1.67
N LEU A 404 3.70 13.97 1.92
CA LEU A 404 4.78 13.55 2.83
C LEU A 404 4.27 13.38 4.25
N ASP A 405 3.44 14.31 4.74
CA ASP A 405 2.83 14.22 6.08
C ASP A 405 1.87 13.04 6.18
N ALA A 406 1.05 12.81 5.14
CA ALA A 406 0.15 11.65 5.09
C ALA A 406 0.92 10.32 5.05
N ALA A 407 2.02 10.26 4.30
CA ALA A 407 2.88 9.09 4.23
C ALA A 407 3.57 8.78 5.57
N ALA A 408 4.05 9.81 6.27
CA ALA A 408 4.65 9.68 7.60
C ALA A 408 3.63 9.12 8.61
N GLU A 409 2.40 9.65 8.65
CA GLU A 409 1.34 9.14 9.52
C GLU A 409 0.92 7.71 9.16
N ALA A 410 0.87 7.40 7.86
CA ALA A 410 0.56 6.06 7.36
C ALA A 410 1.67 5.04 7.65
N GLY A 411 2.88 5.47 8.04
CA GLY A 411 4.05 4.60 8.20
C GLY A 411 4.53 4.01 6.86
N GLU A 412 4.39 4.78 5.77
CA GLU A 412 4.86 4.42 4.43
C GLU A 412 5.98 5.38 4.00
N PRO A 413 7.25 5.02 4.23
CA PRO A 413 8.38 5.92 4.00
C PRO A 413 8.38 6.48 2.58
N THR A 414 8.42 7.80 2.47
CA THR A 414 8.39 8.52 1.19
C THR A 414 9.47 9.60 1.19
N TRP A 415 10.14 9.77 0.06
CA TRP A 415 11.19 10.77 -0.09
C TRP A 415 10.98 11.60 -1.35
N ARG A 416 11.11 12.92 -1.23
CA ARG A 416 10.93 13.83 -2.35
C ARG A 416 12.14 13.82 -3.27
N LEU A 417 11.88 13.66 -4.57
CA LEU A 417 12.82 13.82 -5.67
C LEU A 417 12.49 15.12 -6.43
N PRO A 418 13.50 15.84 -6.98
CA PRO A 418 13.27 17.08 -7.71
C PRO A 418 12.67 16.84 -9.11
N LEU A 419 12.08 17.88 -9.67
CA LEU A 419 11.71 18.01 -11.09
C LEU A 419 12.51 19.19 -11.69
N PRO A 420 13.80 19.01 -12.04
CA PRO A 420 14.65 20.09 -12.51
C PRO A 420 14.23 20.53 -13.91
N PRO A 421 13.78 21.81 -14.10
CA PRO A 421 13.26 22.27 -15.38
C PRO A 421 14.32 22.27 -16.50
N GLU A 422 15.59 22.38 -16.17
CA GLU A 422 16.70 22.32 -17.11
C GLU A 422 16.84 20.96 -17.80
N TYR A 423 16.29 19.87 -17.21
CA TYR A 423 16.29 18.53 -17.81
C TYR A 423 15.13 18.33 -18.80
N ARG A 424 14.17 19.26 -18.87
CA ARG A 424 13.02 19.15 -19.79
C ARG A 424 13.46 18.99 -21.24
N LYS A 425 14.51 19.71 -21.67
CA LYS A 425 15.07 19.63 -23.03
C LYS A 425 15.57 18.22 -23.40
N ASP A 426 15.97 17.42 -22.41
CA ASP A 426 16.54 16.08 -22.65
C ASP A 426 15.47 15.05 -22.99
N ILE A 427 14.17 15.39 -22.88
CA ILE A 427 13.04 14.58 -23.34
C ILE A 427 12.38 15.15 -24.62
N GLU A 428 12.93 16.18 -25.25
CA GLU A 428 12.52 16.66 -26.56
C GLU A 428 12.97 15.68 -27.63
N SER A 429 12.17 15.51 -28.68
CA SER A 429 12.49 14.67 -29.84
C SER A 429 12.73 15.55 -31.07
N ASP A 430 13.60 15.09 -31.96
CA ASP A 430 13.78 15.73 -33.27
C ASP A 430 12.65 15.35 -34.25
N LEU A 431 11.86 14.31 -33.93
CA LEU A 431 10.80 13.75 -34.78
C LEU A 431 9.39 14.04 -34.26
N ALA A 432 9.22 14.13 -32.93
CA ALA A 432 7.95 14.30 -32.25
C ALA A 432 8.05 15.43 -31.21
N ASP A 433 6.95 15.73 -30.49
CA ASP A 433 7.00 16.72 -29.41
C ASP A 433 7.89 16.26 -28.25
N LEU A 434 7.86 14.96 -27.97
CA LEU A 434 8.59 14.35 -26.86
C LEU A 434 9.19 13.00 -27.31
N LYS A 435 10.19 12.52 -26.57
CA LYS A 435 10.61 11.11 -26.55
C LYS A 435 10.39 10.50 -25.19
N ASN A 436 10.14 9.19 -25.12
CA ASN A 436 9.77 8.52 -23.88
C ASN A 436 10.95 8.18 -22.94
N VAL A 437 12.17 8.59 -23.30
CA VAL A 437 13.38 8.42 -22.49
C VAL A 437 14.25 9.68 -22.54
N GLY A 438 14.97 9.94 -21.45
CA GLY A 438 16.07 10.92 -21.41
C GLY A 438 17.41 10.22 -21.39
N ASP A 439 18.43 10.88 -20.82
CA ASP A 439 19.76 10.31 -20.62
C ASP A 439 19.71 9.10 -19.64
N ARG A 440 20.77 8.29 -19.65
CA ARG A 440 20.95 7.16 -18.75
C ARG A 440 20.87 7.56 -17.28
N TYR A 441 21.41 8.73 -16.93
CA TYR A 441 21.44 9.26 -15.58
C TYR A 441 20.19 10.11 -15.31
N GLY A 442 19.63 10.05 -14.10
CA GLY A 442 18.42 10.81 -13.77
C GLY A 442 17.11 10.20 -14.30
N GLY A 443 17.08 8.90 -14.63
CA GLY A 443 15.93 8.25 -15.27
C GLY A 443 14.61 8.41 -14.53
N ALA A 444 14.60 8.52 -13.19
CA ALA A 444 13.39 8.82 -12.43
C ALA A 444 12.90 10.24 -12.67
N LEU A 445 13.82 11.21 -12.74
CA LEU A 445 13.49 12.63 -12.95
C LEU A 445 12.92 12.87 -14.34
N PHE A 446 13.51 12.23 -15.37
CA PHE A 446 12.97 12.29 -16.74
C PHE A 446 11.58 11.67 -16.84
N ALA A 447 11.32 10.58 -16.09
CA ALA A 447 9.99 10.00 -16.04
C ALA A 447 8.97 10.96 -15.43
N GLY A 448 9.31 11.61 -14.31
CA GLY A 448 8.47 12.62 -13.69
C GLY A 448 8.22 13.84 -14.60
N LEU A 449 9.27 14.39 -15.22
CA LEU A 449 9.17 15.48 -16.18
C LEU A 449 8.30 15.12 -17.39
N PHE A 450 8.40 13.87 -17.88
CA PHE A 450 7.55 13.39 -18.95
C PHE A 450 6.07 13.37 -18.52
N LEU A 451 5.74 12.81 -17.34
CA LEU A 451 4.36 12.76 -16.86
C LEU A 451 3.78 14.16 -16.62
N GLN A 452 4.58 15.09 -16.14
CA GLN A 452 4.19 16.49 -15.93
C GLN A 452 3.66 17.18 -17.21
N GLU A 453 4.09 16.75 -18.39
CA GLU A 453 3.61 17.27 -19.67
C GLU A 453 2.13 16.99 -19.96
N PHE A 454 1.50 16.09 -19.18
CA PHE A 454 0.13 15.60 -19.43
C PHE A 454 -0.86 16.00 -18.33
N VAL A 455 -0.50 16.93 -17.45
CA VAL A 455 -1.37 17.39 -16.33
C VAL A 455 -1.88 18.82 -16.48
N ASP A 456 -1.64 19.46 -17.63
CA ASP A 456 -2.11 20.81 -18.00
C ASP A 456 -1.83 21.90 -16.93
N GLY A 457 -0.68 21.80 -16.25
CA GLY A 457 -0.27 22.74 -15.20
C GLY A 457 -1.07 22.66 -13.90
N LEU A 458 -1.98 21.72 -13.76
CA LEU A 458 -2.73 21.48 -12.53
C LEU A 458 -1.82 20.98 -11.41
N PRO A 459 -2.19 21.19 -10.11
CA PRO A 459 -1.46 20.60 -9.00
C PRO A 459 -1.39 19.08 -9.16
N TRP A 460 -0.15 18.56 -9.20
CA TRP A 460 0.09 17.16 -9.51
C TRP A 460 1.26 16.60 -8.69
N ALA A 461 1.12 15.31 -8.34
CA ALA A 461 2.18 14.53 -7.71
C ALA A 461 2.24 13.12 -8.30
N HIS A 462 3.46 12.63 -8.49
CA HIS A 462 3.80 11.27 -8.88
C HIS A 462 4.40 10.52 -7.69
N LEU A 463 3.88 9.32 -7.42
CA LEU A 463 4.40 8.36 -6.43
C LEU A 463 5.04 7.18 -7.16
N ASP A 464 6.37 7.18 -7.27
CA ASP A 464 7.13 6.05 -7.84
C ASP A 464 7.34 4.98 -6.77
N ILE A 465 6.62 3.89 -6.92
CA ILE A 465 6.63 2.75 -6.00
C ILE A 465 7.45 1.56 -6.51
N ALA A 466 8.29 1.73 -7.52
CA ALA A 466 9.10 0.64 -8.09
C ALA A 466 9.95 -0.09 -7.04
N GLY A 467 10.47 0.62 -6.05
CA GLY A 467 11.20 0.04 -4.92
C GLY A 467 10.29 -0.68 -3.93
N PRO A 468 9.37 0.03 -3.23
CA PRO A 468 8.62 -0.50 -2.10
C PRO A 468 7.38 -1.32 -2.48
N ALA A 469 7.02 -1.47 -3.75
CA ALA A 469 5.86 -2.27 -4.18
C ALA A 469 5.96 -3.73 -3.75
N ARG A 470 7.18 -4.26 -3.55
CA ARG A 470 7.44 -5.65 -3.20
C ARG A 470 8.48 -5.80 -2.09
N ALA A 471 8.22 -6.68 -1.13
CA ALA A 471 9.16 -7.08 -0.09
C ALA A 471 9.76 -8.47 -0.37
N GLU A 472 11.07 -8.62 -0.15
CA GLU A 472 11.77 -9.89 -0.32
C GLU A 472 11.55 -10.85 0.85
N SER A 473 11.27 -10.32 2.04
CA SER A 473 11.08 -11.06 3.29
C SER A 473 10.03 -10.41 4.16
N GLU A 474 9.62 -11.11 5.22
CA GLU A 474 8.78 -10.52 6.26
C GLU A 474 9.56 -9.46 7.05
N ASP A 475 8.91 -8.29 7.28
CA ASP A 475 9.41 -7.22 8.16
C ASP A 475 8.22 -6.51 8.82
N GLY A 476 8.05 -6.66 10.14
CA GLY A 476 6.90 -6.15 10.87
C GLY A 476 5.60 -6.67 10.26
N TYR A 477 4.74 -5.76 9.79
CA TYR A 477 3.47 -6.09 9.13
C TYR A 477 3.59 -6.32 7.60
N LEU A 478 4.78 -6.17 7.02
CA LEU A 478 5.01 -6.53 5.62
C LEU A 478 5.20 -8.05 5.50
N SER A 479 4.59 -8.63 4.48
CA SER A 479 4.79 -10.03 4.08
C SER A 479 5.62 -10.07 2.81
N LYS A 480 6.32 -11.19 2.57
CA LYS A 480 7.02 -11.41 1.29
C LYS A 480 6.03 -11.32 0.12
N GLY A 481 6.40 -10.62 -0.94
CA GLY A 481 5.54 -10.33 -2.09
C GLY A 481 5.03 -8.89 -2.07
N SER A 482 3.88 -8.62 -2.66
CA SER A 482 3.31 -7.28 -2.75
C SER A 482 3.05 -6.66 -1.36
N THR A 483 3.38 -5.38 -1.21
CA THR A 483 3.28 -4.65 0.06
C THR A 483 1.96 -3.90 0.21
N GLY A 484 1.29 -3.53 -0.90
CA GLY A 484 0.14 -2.64 -0.92
C GLY A 484 0.49 -1.20 -0.51
N VAL A 485 1.76 -0.81 -0.73
CA VAL A 485 2.27 0.55 -0.44
C VAL A 485 1.42 1.61 -1.14
N THR A 486 1.37 2.80 -0.56
CA THR A 486 0.60 4.00 -0.92
C THR A 486 -0.91 3.93 -0.66
N VAL A 487 -1.51 2.77 -0.45
CA VAL A 487 -2.95 2.69 -0.11
C VAL A 487 -3.25 3.49 1.15
N ARG A 488 -2.49 3.28 2.24
CA ARG A 488 -2.71 3.99 3.50
C ARG A 488 -2.35 5.47 3.41
N THR A 489 -1.32 5.81 2.65
CA THR A 489 -0.94 7.20 2.34
C THR A 489 -2.08 7.94 1.63
N LEU A 490 -2.63 7.35 0.55
CA LEU A 490 -3.74 7.95 -0.19
C LEU A 490 -4.99 8.11 0.68
N LEU A 491 -5.34 7.08 1.47
CA LEU A 491 -6.48 7.16 2.39
C LEU A 491 -6.29 8.27 3.43
N THR A 492 -5.12 8.37 4.06
CA THR A 492 -4.80 9.41 5.03
C THR A 492 -4.88 10.81 4.41
N TRP A 493 -4.31 10.97 3.21
CA TRP A 493 -4.37 12.24 2.50
C TRP A 493 -5.80 12.66 2.14
N LEU A 494 -6.62 11.73 1.63
CA LEU A 494 -8.02 11.99 1.24
C LEU A 494 -8.89 12.36 2.45
N GLU A 495 -8.73 11.68 3.59
CA GLU A 495 -9.47 12.01 4.82
C GLU A 495 -9.10 13.41 5.34
N ARG A 496 -7.81 13.75 5.37
CA ARG A 496 -7.33 15.07 5.79
C ARG A 496 -7.87 16.18 4.88
N ARG A 497 -7.80 15.97 3.56
CA ARG A 497 -8.29 16.94 2.57
C ARG A 497 -9.79 17.18 2.66
N GLY A 498 -10.56 16.16 3.03
CA GLY A 498 -12.00 16.27 3.30
C GLY A 498 -12.34 16.98 4.62
N ALA A 499 -11.42 17.01 5.58
CA ALA A 499 -11.63 17.65 6.90
C ALA A 499 -11.24 19.15 6.91
N THR A 500 -10.38 19.60 6.00
CA THR A 500 -9.84 20.97 5.95
C THR A 500 -10.65 21.94 5.10
N ARG A 501 -11.68 21.50 4.41
CA ARG A 501 -12.60 22.29 3.58
C ARG A 501 -14.05 22.09 4.06
#